data_cfaa3243e3541443a275d18f10db65f2
#
_entry.id   cfaa3243e3541443a275d18f10db65f2
#
_cell.length_a   1.000
_cell.length_b   1.000
_cell.length_c   1.000
_cell.angle_alpha   90.00
_cell.angle_beta   90.00
_cell.angle_gamma   90.00
#
_symmetry.space_group_name_H-M   'P 1'
#
loop_
_entity.id
_entity.type
_entity.pdbx_description
1 polymer ?
#
loop_
_entity_poly.entity_id
_entity_poly.type
_entity_poly.pdbx_seq_one_letter_code
_entity_poly.pdbx_strand_id
1 'polypeptide(L)'
;MPELSTADHGTSPPRVSIPRQYNAAWDLIQRNLQAGRSGKIAYIDDHGSYSYGDLAERVNRFGNVLAGIGLEAEDRVMLCLLDTIDFPTAFLGSIQAGIVPIAANTLLTTADYDFMLGDSRAKALVVSEALWPQFAPIVKKHKTLRHVIISGKDGKGYPCLGDLMKGVSPYFDPAPTTCDDFCFWLYSSGSTGTPKGTVHLHSHLIQTAELYGKAILGIHEDDLVFSAAKLFFAYGLGNGLTFPLSVGATTVLMAERPTPQAVFQRLREHRPTIFYGVPTLYAALLASPDMLKRGEIPPLRVCTSAGEALPADIGRRWTETLGVEILDGIGSTEMLHIFLSNRPGEVRYGTTGKAVPGYGIRLIGEDGNPVPPGEIGELQINGPSAAVMYWNSREKSRHTFMGDWTRSGDKYIESTDGYFQYCGRSDDMLKVGGIYVSPFEVEGALMTHESVLEAAVVAHADTDELIKPKAYVVLKAGIQPSIALAEALKQHVKEKLAPYKCPRWLEFVAELPKTATGKIQRFKLR
;
A
#
# COMPACT_ATOMS: atom_id res chain seq x y z
N MET A 1 -23.50 -5.22 -22.46
CA MET A 1 -23.03 -4.68 -21.17
C MET A 1 -22.35 -5.80 -20.40
N PRO A 2 -21.15 -5.57 -19.78
CA PRO A 2 -20.55 -6.55 -18.89
C PRO A 2 -21.48 -6.86 -17.71
N GLU A 3 -21.46 -8.10 -17.26
CA GLU A 3 -22.18 -8.51 -16.06
C GLU A 3 -21.40 -8.09 -14.79
N LEU A 4 -22.10 -7.98 -13.64
CA LEU A 4 -21.47 -7.66 -12.37
C LEU A 4 -20.94 -8.95 -11.70
N SER A 5 -19.88 -8.82 -10.93
CA SER A 5 -19.41 -9.90 -10.06
C SER A 5 -20.34 -10.08 -8.86
N THR A 6 -20.34 -11.30 -8.31
CA THR A 6 -21.07 -11.66 -7.10
C THR A 6 -20.16 -12.38 -6.11
N ALA A 7 -20.51 -12.38 -4.83
CA ALA A 7 -19.80 -13.15 -3.81
C ALA A 7 -20.78 -13.76 -2.81
N ASP A 8 -20.50 -15.03 -2.45
CA ASP A 8 -21.19 -15.73 -1.37
C ASP A 8 -20.29 -15.75 -0.12
N HIS A 9 -20.68 -14.99 0.89
CA HIS A 9 -20.02 -14.91 2.19
C HIS A 9 -20.56 -15.92 3.20
N GLY A 10 -21.50 -16.79 2.82
CA GLY A 10 -21.95 -17.92 3.64
C GLY A 10 -20.91 -19.02 3.76
N THR A 11 -19.83 -18.96 2.97
CA THR A 11 -18.72 -19.90 2.99
C THR A 11 -17.42 -19.23 3.45
N SER A 12 -16.47 -20.03 3.97
CA SER A 12 -15.12 -19.54 4.29
C SER A 12 -14.10 -20.43 3.58
N PRO A 13 -13.30 -19.92 2.63
CA PRO A 13 -13.31 -18.53 2.12
C PRO A 13 -14.60 -18.16 1.40
N PRO A 14 -14.89 -16.84 1.26
CA PRO A 14 -15.97 -16.37 0.40
C PRO A 14 -15.79 -16.86 -1.04
N ARG A 15 -16.88 -17.28 -1.67
CA ARG A 15 -16.86 -17.69 -3.08
C ARG A 15 -17.16 -16.49 -3.96
N VAL A 16 -16.13 -15.96 -4.63
CA VAL A 16 -16.23 -14.85 -5.56
C VAL A 16 -16.45 -15.38 -6.97
N SER A 17 -17.54 -14.97 -7.63
CA SER A 17 -17.87 -15.31 -9.01
C SER A 17 -17.71 -14.09 -9.89
N ILE A 18 -16.84 -14.18 -10.88
CA ILE A 18 -16.54 -13.09 -11.82
C ILE A 18 -16.89 -13.59 -13.23
N PRO A 19 -17.78 -12.91 -13.96
CA PRO A 19 -18.14 -13.27 -15.33
C PRO A 19 -16.92 -13.20 -16.27
N ARG A 20 -16.91 -14.00 -17.33
CA ARG A 20 -15.84 -13.93 -18.33
C ARG A 20 -15.77 -12.55 -18.99
N GLN A 21 -16.94 -12.01 -19.40
CA GLN A 21 -17.07 -10.64 -19.91
C GLN A 21 -17.21 -9.69 -18.71
N TYR A 22 -16.11 -9.04 -18.34
CA TYR A 22 -16.02 -8.28 -17.10
C TYR A 22 -15.15 -7.03 -17.26
N ASN A 23 -15.65 -5.90 -16.76
CA ASN A 23 -14.91 -4.66 -16.65
C ASN A 23 -14.96 -4.18 -15.19
N ALA A 24 -13.80 -4.11 -14.53
CA ALA A 24 -13.74 -3.82 -13.11
C ALA A 24 -14.28 -2.43 -12.75
N ALA A 25 -14.04 -1.41 -13.57
CA ALA A 25 -14.57 -0.08 -13.32
C ALA A 25 -16.09 -0.04 -13.48
N TRP A 26 -16.60 -0.67 -14.54
CA TRP A 26 -18.04 -0.81 -14.75
C TRP A 26 -18.71 -1.49 -13.55
N ASP A 27 -18.16 -2.60 -13.07
CA ASP A 27 -18.71 -3.31 -11.92
C ASP A 27 -18.75 -2.42 -10.66
N LEU A 28 -17.63 -1.78 -10.29
CA LEU A 28 -17.53 -0.93 -9.09
C LEU A 28 -18.48 0.30 -9.16
N ILE A 29 -18.80 0.80 -10.34
CA ILE A 29 -19.74 1.91 -10.53
C ILE A 29 -21.17 1.40 -10.55
N GLN A 30 -21.48 0.43 -11.43
CA GLN A 30 -22.87 0.04 -11.71
C GLN A 30 -23.53 -0.67 -10.53
N ARG A 31 -22.80 -1.44 -9.72
CA ARG A 31 -23.37 -2.03 -8.51
C ARG A 31 -23.96 -1.00 -7.55
N ASN A 32 -23.38 0.20 -7.52
CA ASN A 32 -23.88 1.29 -6.67
C ASN A 32 -25.09 2.01 -7.31
N LEU A 33 -25.04 2.25 -8.62
CA LEU A 33 -26.17 2.86 -9.33
C LEU A 33 -27.40 1.96 -9.31
N GLN A 34 -27.21 0.65 -9.55
CA GLN A 34 -28.30 -0.36 -9.51
C GLN A 34 -28.87 -0.54 -8.09
N ALA A 35 -28.06 -0.34 -7.05
CA ALA A 35 -28.50 -0.35 -5.65
C ALA A 35 -29.18 0.97 -5.22
N GLY A 36 -29.41 1.91 -6.14
CA GLY A 36 -30.09 3.19 -5.85
C GLY A 36 -29.20 4.24 -5.15
N ARG A 37 -27.86 4.06 -5.13
CA ARG A 37 -26.93 4.94 -4.42
C ARG A 37 -26.46 6.15 -5.24
N SER A 38 -27.09 6.47 -6.37
CA SER A 38 -26.64 7.56 -7.26
C SER A 38 -26.45 8.89 -6.51
N GLY A 39 -27.33 9.25 -5.60
CA GLY A 39 -27.25 10.48 -4.80
C GLY A 39 -26.38 10.37 -3.54
N LYS A 40 -25.88 9.19 -3.20
CA LYS A 40 -25.01 8.99 -2.02
C LYS A 40 -23.60 9.50 -2.30
N ILE A 41 -22.96 10.13 -1.30
CA ILE A 41 -21.58 10.60 -1.42
C ILE A 41 -20.61 9.41 -1.51
N ALA A 42 -19.84 9.38 -2.60
CA ALA A 42 -18.76 8.42 -2.80
C ALA A 42 -17.42 8.96 -2.30
N TYR A 43 -17.12 10.23 -2.60
CA TYR A 43 -15.86 10.88 -2.24
C TYR A 43 -16.06 12.25 -1.64
N ILE A 44 -15.18 12.58 -0.70
CA ILE A 44 -15.00 13.93 -0.14
C ILE A 44 -13.54 14.28 -0.30
N ASP A 45 -13.23 15.43 -0.92
CA ASP A 45 -11.88 15.98 -0.99
C ASP A 45 -11.89 17.47 -0.58
N ASP A 46 -10.73 18.12 -0.64
CA ASP A 46 -10.60 19.54 -0.25
C ASP A 46 -11.37 20.51 -1.18
N HIS A 47 -11.95 20.01 -2.27
CA HIS A 47 -12.72 20.82 -3.24
C HIS A 47 -14.23 20.59 -3.14
N GLY A 48 -14.68 19.53 -2.49
CA GLY A 48 -16.09 19.23 -2.31
C GLY A 48 -16.44 17.77 -2.06
N SER A 49 -17.73 17.50 -2.19
CA SER A 49 -18.29 16.16 -2.07
C SER A 49 -18.87 15.72 -3.41
N TYR A 50 -18.65 14.46 -3.76
CA TYR A 50 -19.04 13.88 -5.03
C TYR A 50 -19.86 12.62 -4.80
N SER A 51 -21.07 12.58 -5.34
CA SER A 51 -21.94 11.42 -5.27
C SER A 51 -21.45 10.29 -6.18
N TYR A 52 -22.02 9.08 -6.03
CA TYR A 52 -21.82 7.98 -6.96
C TYR A 52 -22.26 8.31 -8.37
N GLY A 53 -23.30 9.14 -8.52
CA GLY A 53 -23.76 9.67 -9.82
C GLY A 53 -22.72 10.60 -10.44
N ASP A 54 -22.17 11.53 -9.65
CA ASP A 54 -21.10 12.45 -10.11
C ASP A 54 -19.86 11.66 -10.53
N LEU A 55 -19.48 10.65 -9.74
CA LEU A 55 -18.34 9.79 -10.08
C LEU A 55 -18.58 9.05 -11.39
N ALA A 56 -19.76 8.45 -11.58
CA ALA A 56 -20.13 7.74 -12.81
C ALA A 56 -20.05 8.65 -14.03
N GLU A 57 -20.60 9.87 -13.91
CA GLU A 57 -20.54 10.86 -14.98
C GLU A 57 -19.10 11.25 -15.32
N ARG A 58 -18.27 11.51 -14.30
CA ARG A 58 -16.85 11.87 -14.49
C ARG A 58 -16.07 10.74 -15.14
N VAL A 59 -16.29 9.50 -14.72
CA VAL A 59 -15.66 8.28 -15.29
C VAL A 59 -16.03 8.14 -16.77
N ASN A 60 -17.31 8.28 -17.11
CA ASN A 60 -17.78 8.24 -18.49
C ASN A 60 -17.18 9.35 -19.36
N ARG A 61 -17.17 10.58 -18.86
CA ARG A 61 -16.57 11.73 -19.57
C ARG A 61 -15.07 11.51 -19.80
N PHE A 62 -14.35 10.96 -18.82
CA PHE A 62 -12.92 10.70 -19.01
C PHE A 62 -12.69 9.56 -20.03
N GLY A 63 -13.51 8.51 -20.03
CA GLY A 63 -13.50 7.49 -21.10
C GLY A 63 -13.68 8.11 -22.50
N ASN A 64 -14.64 9.02 -22.65
CA ASN A 64 -14.85 9.77 -23.91
C ASN A 64 -13.65 10.67 -24.26
N VAL A 65 -13.00 11.30 -23.28
CA VAL A 65 -11.77 12.08 -23.53
C VAL A 65 -10.68 11.18 -24.10
N LEU A 66 -10.43 10.00 -23.49
CA LEU A 66 -9.39 9.07 -23.94
C LEU A 66 -9.67 8.55 -25.36
N ALA A 67 -10.93 8.17 -25.64
CA ALA A 67 -11.33 7.77 -26.99
C ALA A 67 -11.20 8.92 -27.99
N GLY A 68 -11.60 10.14 -27.61
CA GLY A 68 -11.52 11.33 -28.46
C GLY A 68 -10.10 11.76 -28.83
N ILE A 69 -9.11 11.45 -28.00
CA ILE A 69 -7.69 11.68 -28.32
C ILE A 69 -7.01 10.46 -28.98
N GLY A 70 -7.80 9.44 -29.35
CA GLY A 70 -7.35 8.29 -30.14
C GLY A 70 -6.54 7.26 -29.37
N LEU A 71 -6.79 7.08 -28.06
CA LEU A 71 -6.29 5.92 -27.33
C LEU A 71 -7.20 4.72 -27.62
N GLU A 72 -6.56 3.56 -27.75
CA GLU A 72 -7.20 2.28 -28.05
C GLU A 72 -7.04 1.32 -26.85
N ALA A 73 -7.79 0.21 -26.87
CA ALA A 73 -7.68 -0.83 -25.85
C ALA A 73 -6.21 -1.27 -25.64
N GLU A 74 -5.85 -1.54 -24.39
CA GLU A 74 -4.48 -1.87 -23.93
C GLU A 74 -3.43 -0.76 -24.07
N ASP A 75 -3.79 0.41 -24.60
CA ASP A 75 -2.91 1.56 -24.49
C ASP A 75 -2.69 1.94 -23.02
N ARG A 76 -1.51 2.46 -22.72
CA ARG A 76 -1.17 2.85 -21.34
C ARG A 76 -1.29 4.35 -21.15
N VAL A 77 -1.90 4.74 -20.02
CA VAL A 77 -1.93 6.11 -19.53
C VAL A 77 -1.24 6.19 -18.18
N MET A 78 -0.23 7.03 -18.04
CA MET A 78 0.39 7.26 -16.74
C MET A 78 -0.40 8.31 -15.96
N LEU A 79 -0.74 7.98 -14.71
CA LEU A 79 -1.45 8.84 -13.78
C LEU A 79 -0.51 9.23 -12.63
N CYS A 80 -0.04 10.47 -12.61
CA CYS A 80 0.69 11.03 -11.47
C CYS A 80 -0.18 12.09 -10.81
N LEU A 81 -1.16 11.63 -10.04
CA LEU A 81 -2.24 12.43 -9.47
C LEU A 81 -2.19 12.45 -7.95
N LEU A 82 -2.43 13.61 -7.37
CA LEU A 82 -2.73 13.75 -5.94
C LEU A 82 -4.09 13.11 -5.64
N ASP A 83 -4.31 12.75 -4.36
CA ASP A 83 -5.56 12.16 -3.89
C ASP A 83 -6.68 13.20 -3.85
N THR A 84 -7.26 13.47 -5.02
CA THR A 84 -8.48 14.25 -5.27
C THR A 84 -9.43 13.40 -6.10
N ILE A 85 -10.64 13.89 -6.35
CA ILE A 85 -11.62 13.21 -7.21
C ILE A 85 -11.07 12.90 -8.62
N ASP A 86 -10.04 13.60 -9.08
CA ASP A 86 -9.45 13.37 -10.40
C ASP A 86 -8.72 12.01 -10.48
N PHE A 87 -8.18 11.51 -9.34
CA PHE A 87 -7.55 10.17 -9.35
C PHE A 87 -8.57 9.05 -9.63
N PRO A 88 -9.64 8.84 -8.84
CA PRO A 88 -10.63 7.82 -9.15
C PRO A 88 -11.31 8.04 -10.51
N THR A 89 -11.53 9.30 -10.92
CA THR A 89 -12.05 9.65 -12.26
C THR A 89 -11.14 9.08 -13.36
N ALA A 90 -9.85 9.40 -13.33
CA ALA A 90 -8.91 9.01 -14.36
C ALA A 90 -8.61 7.51 -14.32
N PHE A 91 -8.46 6.93 -13.12
CA PHE A 91 -8.17 5.51 -12.94
C PHE A 91 -9.32 4.63 -13.46
N LEU A 92 -10.54 4.88 -12.97
CA LEU A 92 -11.72 4.10 -13.37
C LEU A 92 -12.14 4.37 -14.82
N GLY A 93 -12.04 5.64 -15.28
CA GLY A 93 -12.38 5.98 -16.67
C GLY A 93 -11.44 5.33 -17.69
N SER A 94 -10.15 5.21 -17.35
CA SER A 94 -9.21 4.44 -18.18
C SER A 94 -9.61 2.96 -18.24
N ILE A 95 -9.83 2.33 -17.10
CA ILE A 95 -10.22 0.91 -17.02
C ILE A 95 -11.55 0.67 -17.76
N GLN A 96 -12.52 1.55 -17.60
CA GLN A 96 -13.81 1.42 -18.30
C GLN A 96 -13.63 1.48 -19.82
N ALA A 97 -12.69 2.30 -20.30
CA ALA A 97 -12.36 2.42 -21.71
C ALA A 97 -11.45 1.29 -22.25
N GLY A 98 -11.07 0.30 -21.42
CA GLY A 98 -10.13 -0.77 -21.80
C GLY A 98 -8.69 -0.29 -21.90
N ILE A 99 -8.40 0.89 -21.38
CA ILE A 99 -7.05 1.50 -21.37
C ILE A 99 -6.42 1.21 -19.99
N VAL A 100 -5.13 0.89 -19.98
CA VAL A 100 -4.40 0.46 -18.80
C VAL A 100 -3.80 1.66 -18.06
N PRO A 101 -4.38 2.13 -16.93
CA PRO A 101 -3.78 3.17 -16.11
C PRO A 101 -2.55 2.64 -15.35
N ILE A 102 -1.54 3.49 -15.25
CA ILE A 102 -0.34 3.27 -14.46
C ILE A 102 -0.31 4.32 -13.35
N ALA A 103 -0.68 3.95 -12.15
CA ALA A 103 -0.67 4.87 -11.01
C ALA A 103 0.77 5.05 -10.52
N ALA A 104 1.30 6.26 -10.70
CA ALA A 104 2.68 6.62 -10.34
C ALA A 104 2.74 7.29 -8.97
N ASN A 105 3.73 6.90 -8.17
CA ASN A 105 4.01 7.53 -6.88
C ASN A 105 4.38 9.02 -7.10
N THR A 106 3.68 9.92 -6.41
CA THR A 106 3.80 11.38 -6.53
C THR A 106 5.03 11.97 -5.83
N LEU A 107 5.82 11.13 -5.15
CA LEU A 107 6.99 11.55 -4.36
C LEU A 107 8.32 11.17 -5.01
N LEU A 108 8.29 10.70 -6.25
CA LEU A 108 9.49 10.27 -6.97
C LEU A 108 10.22 11.45 -7.63
N THR A 109 11.42 11.17 -8.13
CA THR A 109 12.25 12.16 -8.82
C THR A 109 11.94 12.22 -10.31
N THR A 110 12.36 13.29 -10.97
CA THR A 110 12.29 13.42 -12.44
C THR A 110 12.93 12.24 -13.16
N ALA A 111 14.05 11.71 -12.66
CA ALA A 111 14.74 10.57 -13.24
C ALA A 111 13.91 9.27 -13.17
N ASP A 112 13.19 9.07 -12.05
CA ASP A 112 12.29 7.92 -11.91
C ASP A 112 11.12 8.01 -12.92
N TYR A 113 10.53 9.20 -13.08
CA TYR A 113 9.45 9.41 -14.05
C TYR A 113 9.92 9.29 -15.49
N ASP A 114 11.15 9.74 -15.80
CA ASP A 114 11.79 9.56 -17.12
C ASP A 114 11.91 8.07 -17.44
N PHE A 115 12.42 7.27 -16.50
CA PHE A 115 12.47 5.81 -16.61
C PHE A 115 11.07 5.21 -16.83
N MET A 116 10.10 5.55 -15.96
CA MET A 116 8.76 4.96 -16.01
C MET A 116 8.03 5.29 -17.31
N LEU A 117 8.14 6.51 -17.86
CA LEU A 117 7.56 6.89 -19.14
C LEU A 117 8.19 6.08 -20.29
N GLY A 118 9.51 5.88 -20.27
CA GLY A 118 10.23 5.07 -21.27
C GLY A 118 9.87 3.60 -21.19
N ASP A 119 9.88 3.02 -20.01
CA ASP A 119 9.59 1.60 -19.76
C ASP A 119 8.13 1.25 -20.09
N SER A 120 7.18 2.04 -19.59
CA SER A 120 5.75 1.80 -19.81
C SER A 120 5.29 2.07 -21.24
N ARG A 121 6.02 2.90 -21.99
CA ARG A 121 5.61 3.37 -23.32
C ARG A 121 4.21 3.99 -23.29
N ALA A 122 3.86 4.69 -22.21
CA ALA A 122 2.57 5.34 -22.05
C ALA A 122 2.31 6.30 -23.22
N LYS A 123 1.09 6.28 -23.77
CA LYS A 123 0.66 7.19 -24.84
C LYS A 123 0.12 8.51 -24.30
N ALA A 124 -0.38 8.50 -23.07
CA ALA A 124 -0.86 9.69 -22.40
C ALA A 124 -0.30 9.78 -20.96
N LEU A 125 -0.17 11.01 -20.48
CA LEU A 125 0.15 11.36 -19.10
C LEU A 125 -0.95 12.26 -18.56
N VAL A 126 -1.51 11.90 -17.40
CA VAL A 126 -2.36 12.80 -16.61
C VAL A 126 -1.60 13.13 -15.33
N VAL A 127 -1.33 14.42 -15.11
CA VAL A 127 -0.49 14.86 -14.00
C VAL A 127 -1.12 16.02 -13.25
N SER A 128 -1.09 15.98 -11.92
CA SER A 128 -1.52 17.10 -11.09
C SER A 128 -0.62 18.31 -11.33
N GLU A 129 -1.23 19.50 -11.45
CA GLU A 129 -0.53 20.76 -11.73
C GLU A 129 0.68 20.98 -10.82
N ALA A 130 0.54 20.70 -9.52
CA ALA A 130 1.61 20.85 -8.54
C ALA A 130 2.83 19.95 -8.82
N LEU A 131 2.66 18.83 -9.55
CA LEU A 131 3.70 17.87 -9.87
C LEU A 131 4.33 18.13 -11.25
N TRP A 132 3.75 19.04 -12.04
CA TRP A 132 4.23 19.36 -13.38
C TRP A 132 5.73 19.71 -13.47
N PRO A 133 6.35 20.44 -12.52
CA PRO A 133 7.78 20.75 -12.58
C PRO A 133 8.68 19.51 -12.71
N GLN A 134 8.26 18.34 -12.22
CA GLN A 134 9.00 17.07 -12.34
C GLN A 134 8.93 16.49 -13.75
N PHE A 135 7.86 16.77 -14.50
CA PHE A 135 7.60 16.23 -15.83
C PHE A 135 8.02 17.15 -16.97
N ALA A 136 7.95 18.46 -16.76
CA ALA A 136 8.28 19.47 -17.77
C ALA A 136 9.60 19.21 -18.53
N PRO A 137 10.73 18.83 -17.89
CA PRO A 137 12.00 18.60 -18.57
C PRO A 137 12.08 17.29 -19.36
N ILE A 138 11.14 16.36 -19.17
CA ILE A 138 11.24 14.99 -19.72
C ILE A 138 10.16 14.65 -20.75
N VAL A 139 8.96 15.22 -20.68
CA VAL A 139 7.83 14.80 -21.54
C VAL A 139 8.14 14.82 -23.03
N LYS A 140 8.93 15.78 -23.50
CA LYS A 140 9.31 15.91 -24.92
C LYS A 140 10.35 14.87 -25.39
N LYS A 141 10.99 14.14 -24.47
CA LYS A 141 11.98 13.11 -24.82
C LYS A 141 11.31 11.80 -25.27
N HIS A 142 10.08 11.54 -24.83
CA HIS A 142 9.37 10.28 -25.07
C HIS A 142 8.49 10.34 -26.30
N LYS A 143 8.93 9.72 -27.40
CA LYS A 143 8.19 9.69 -28.67
C LYS A 143 6.85 8.93 -28.60
N THR A 144 6.70 8.02 -27.64
CA THR A 144 5.44 7.28 -27.41
C THR A 144 4.38 8.15 -26.73
N LEU A 145 4.79 9.13 -25.91
CA LEU A 145 3.90 10.04 -25.23
C LEU A 145 3.35 11.07 -26.21
N ARG A 146 2.07 10.95 -26.53
CA ARG A 146 1.37 11.80 -27.51
C ARG A 146 0.54 12.89 -26.84
N HIS A 147 0.04 12.61 -25.63
CA HIS A 147 -0.89 13.49 -24.92
C HIS A 147 -0.44 13.73 -23.50
N VAL A 148 -0.52 14.99 -23.07
CA VAL A 148 -0.32 15.43 -21.69
C VAL A 148 -1.57 16.18 -21.26
N ILE A 149 -2.13 15.81 -20.11
CA ILE A 149 -3.34 16.38 -19.53
C ILE A 149 -3.01 16.85 -18.12
N ILE A 150 -3.31 18.09 -17.79
CA ILE A 150 -3.06 18.65 -16.47
C ILE A 150 -4.33 18.58 -15.61
N SER A 151 -4.25 17.94 -14.45
CA SER A 151 -5.25 17.99 -13.39
C SER A 151 -4.96 19.24 -12.54
N GLY A 152 -5.70 20.31 -12.79
CA GLY A 152 -5.51 21.61 -12.17
C GLY A 152 -6.22 22.71 -12.95
N LYS A 153 -5.99 23.96 -12.56
CA LYS A 153 -6.58 25.16 -13.19
C LYS A 153 -5.68 25.76 -14.27
N ASP A 154 -4.37 25.63 -14.12
CA ASP A 154 -3.39 26.11 -15.10
C ASP A 154 -2.79 24.91 -15.86
N GLY A 155 -3.12 24.82 -17.13
CA GLY A 155 -2.70 23.71 -18.01
C GLY A 155 -1.22 23.74 -18.39
N LYS A 156 -0.43 24.75 -18.02
CA LYS A 156 1.02 24.84 -18.33
C LYS A 156 1.33 24.69 -19.83
N GLY A 157 0.41 25.09 -20.68
CA GLY A 157 0.48 24.92 -22.15
C GLY A 157 -0.11 23.61 -22.69
N TYR A 158 -0.73 22.79 -21.85
CA TYR A 158 -1.43 21.57 -22.17
C TYR A 158 -2.91 21.65 -21.75
N PRO A 159 -3.81 20.80 -22.30
CA PRO A 159 -5.21 20.79 -21.88
C PRO A 159 -5.39 20.49 -20.39
N CYS A 160 -6.34 21.19 -19.76
CA CYS A 160 -6.78 20.87 -18.41
C CYS A 160 -7.83 19.73 -18.44
N LEU A 161 -7.72 18.77 -17.49
CA LEU A 161 -8.64 17.64 -17.36
C LEU A 161 -10.09 18.12 -17.25
N GLY A 162 -10.36 19.10 -16.38
CA GLY A 162 -11.70 19.64 -16.19
C GLY A 162 -12.31 20.24 -17.45
N ASP A 163 -11.51 20.92 -18.29
CA ASP A 163 -12.00 21.51 -19.53
C ASP A 163 -12.25 20.46 -20.61
N LEU A 164 -11.39 19.46 -20.74
CA LEU A 164 -11.62 18.35 -21.66
C LEU A 164 -12.92 17.61 -21.33
N MET A 165 -13.24 17.41 -20.06
CA MET A 165 -14.45 16.70 -19.64
C MET A 165 -15.74 17.51 -19.84
N LYS A 166 -15.69 18.84 -19.88
CA LYS A 166 -16.89 19.69 -20.09
C LYS A 166 -17.53 19.51 -21.47
N GLY A 167 -16.72 19.25 -22.49
CA GLY A 167 -17.16 19.20 -23.89
C GLY A 167 -17.63 17.84 -24.38
N VAL A 168 -17.61 16.79 -23.54
CA VAL A 168 -17.88 15.40 -23.95
C VAL A 168 -19.11 14.82 -23.28
N SER A 169 -19.68 13.75 -23.89
CA SER A 169 -20.86 13.05 -23.38
C SER A 169 -20.65 12.52 -21.95
N PRO A 170 -21.67 12.59 -21.08
CA PRO A 170 -21.65 11.92 -19.77
C PRO A 170 -21.95 10.42 -19.85
N TYR A 171 -22.17 9.88 -21.06
CA TYR A 171 -22.44 8.46 -21.32
C TYR A 171 -21.28 7.85 -22.08
N PHE A 172 -20.85 6.67 -21.64
CA PHE A 172 -19.77 5.91 -22.26
C PHE A 172 -20.01 4.42 -22.06
N ASP A 173 -20.05 3.67 -23.16
CA ASP A 173 -20.16 2.22 -23.10
C ASP A 173 -18.82 1.60 -22.67
N PRO A 174 -18.82 0.66 -21.69
CA PRO A 174 -17.58 0.03 -21.26
C PRO A 174 -16.96 -0.80 -22.39
N ALA A 175 -15.65 -0.80 -22.46
CA ALA A 175 -14.92 -1.68 -23.37
C ALA A 175 -15.27 -3.16 -23.11
N PRO A 176 -15.32 -4.00 -24.16
CA PRO A 176 -15.67 -5.42 -24.04
C PRO A 176 -14.49 -6.24 -23.50
N THR A 177 -14.00 -5.88 -22.31
CA THR A 177 -12.91 -6.56 -21.61
C THR A 177 -13.36 -7.87 -20.99
N THR A 178 -12.39 -8.75 -20.73
CA THR A 178 -12.57 -9.98 -19.96
C THR A 178 -11.97 -9.85 -18.56
N CYS A 179 -12.31 -10.76 -17.66
CA CYS A 179 -11.75 -10.79 -16.32
C CYS A 179 -10.22 -11.03 -16.29
N ASP A 180 -9.66 -11.54 -17.40
CA ASP A 180 -8.22 -11.86 -17.55
C ASP A 180 -7.46 -10.84 -18.38
N ASP A 181 -8.09 -9.77 -18.87
CA ASP A 181 -7.39 -8.69 -19.57
C ASP A 181 -6.59 -7.84 -18.59
N PHE A 182 -5.52 -7.20 -19.09
CA PHE A 182 -4.73 -6.26 -18.29
C PHE A 182 -5.60 -5.07 -17.88
N CYS A 183 -5.65 -4.84 -16.58
CA CYS A 183 -6.49 -3.80 -16.00
C CYS A 183 -5.69 -2.54 -15.66
N PHE A 184 -4.61 -2.69 -14.92
CA PHE A 184 -3.75 -1.58 -14.49
C PHE A 184 -2.37 -2.08 -14.07
N TRP A 185 -1.43 -1.12 -13.90
CA TRP A 185 -0.11 -1.41 -13.33
C TRP A 185 0.15 -0.52 -12.12
N LEU A 186 0.95 -1.07 -11.20
CA LEU A 186 1.57 -0.32 -10.13
C LEU A 186 3.09 -0.51 -10.21
N TYR A 187 3.84 0.58 -10.13
CA TYR A 187 5.29 0.47 -9.99
C TYR A 187 5.68 0.25 -8.54
N SER A 188 6.40 -0.85 -8.28
CA SER A 188 7.00 -1.13 -6.98
C SER A 188 8.49 -0.80 -7.00
N SER A 189 9.03 -0.27 -5.87
CA SER A 189 10.46 -0.09 -5.69
C SER A 189 11.12 -1.47 -5.50
N GLY A 190 12.01 -1.85 -6.42
CA GLY A 190 12.82 -3.06 -6.24
C GLY A 190 13.95 -2.86 -5.23
N SER A 191 14.43 -3.93 -4.61
CA SER A 191 15.66 -3.95 -3.79
C SER A 191 16.89 -3.45 -4.57
N THR A 192 16.84 -3.52 -5.90
CA THR A 192 17.88 -3.04 -6.84
C THR A 192 17.75 -1.57 -7.23
N GLY A 193 16.78 -0.83 -6.67
CA GLY A 193 16.55 0.60 -6.92
C GLY A 193 15.73 0.92 -8.18
N THR A 194 15.68 0.07 -9.20
CA THR A 194 14.90 0.32 -10.43
C THR A 194 13.43 -0.06 -10.22
N PRO A 195 12.46 0.85 -10.51
CA PRO A 195 11.05 0.54 -10.41
C PRO A 195 10.62 -0.61 -11.32
N LYS A 196 9.68 -1.45 -10.86
CA LYS A 196 9.12 -2.59 -11.60
C LYS A 196 7.63 -2.38 -11.80
N GLY A 197 7.15 -2.40 -13.03
CA GLY A 197 5.72 -2.33 -13.37
C GLY A 197 5.04 -3.67 -13.10
N THR A 198 4.22 -3.75 -12.07
CA THR A 198 3.49 -4.95 -11.64
C THR A 198 2.12 -4.96 -12.30
N VAL A 199 1.85 -5.95 -13.15
CA VAL A 199 0.66 -5.98 -14.02
C VAL A 199 -0.48 -6.77 -13.37
N HIS A 200 -1.65 -6.13 -13.25
CA HIS A 200 -2.87 -6.69 -12.67
C HIS A 200 -4.00 -6.83 -13.68
N LEU A 201 -4.87 -7.83 -13.45
CA LEU A 201 -6.04 -8.15 -14.26
C LEU A 201 -7.31 -7.48 -13.71
N HIS A 202 -8.35 -7.44 -14.54
CA HIS A 202 -9.66 -6.90 -14.14
C HIS A 202 -10.25 -7.63 -12.92
N SER A 203 -10.06 -8.95 -12.80
CA SER A 203 -10.56 -9.74 -11.68
C SER A 203 -9.95 -9.38 -10.33
N HIS A 204 -8.74 -8.82 -10.28
CA HIS A 204 -7.98 -8.68 -9.04
C HIS A 204 -8.55 -7.65 -8.06
N LEU A 205 -9.16 -6.55 -8.56
CA LEU A 205 -9.72 -5.52 -7.70
C LEU A 205 -10.82 -6.07 -6.80
N ILE A 206 -11.81 -6.73 -7.39
CA ILE A 206 -12.95 -7.25 -6.63
C ILE A 206 -12.57 -8.42 -5.71
N GLN A 207 -11.58 -9.25 -6.10
CA GLN A 207 -11.07 -10.32 -5.23
C GLN A 207 -10.56 -9.77 -3.90
N THR A 208 -9.75 -8.69 -3.94
CA THR A 208 -9.22 -8.09 -2.70
C THR A 208 -10.32 -7.45 -1.85
N ALA A 209 -11.34 -6.84 -2.48
CA ALA A 209 -12.48 -6.26 -1.78
C ALA A 209 -13.31 -7.31 -1.05
N GLU A 210 -13.60 -8.43 -1.71
CA GLU A 210 -14.43 -9.49 -1.14
C GLU A 210 -13.68 -10.28 -0.05
N LEU A 211 -12.39 -10.63 -0.30
CA LEU A 211 -11.63 -11.49 0.59
C LEU A 211 -11.03 -10.75 1.80
N TYR A 212 -10.65 -9.48 1.65
CA TYR A 212 -10.07 -8.69 2.75
C TYR A 212 -11.02 -7.59 3.22
N GLY A 213 -11.48 -6.71 2.33
CA GLY A 213 -12.32 -5.58 2.69
C GLY A 213 -13.59 -6.00 3.42
N LYS A 214 -14.33 -6.96 2.88
CA LYS A 214 -15.57 -7.46 3.50
C LYS A 214 -15.31 -8.54 4.54
N ALA A 215 -14.54 -9.59 4.21
CA ALA A 215 -14.42 -10.76 5.08
C ALA A 215 -13.58 -10.50 6.36
N ILE A 216 -12.61 -9.56 6.32
CA ILE A 216 -11.76 -9.24 7.46
C ILE A 216 -12.15 -7.91 8.11
N LEU A 217 -12.23 -6.80 7.33
CA LEU A 217 -12.55 -5.48 7.88
C LEU A 217 -14.04 -5.30 8.16
N GLY A 218 -14.89 -6.12 7.54
CA GLY A 218 -16.33 -5.99 7.64
C GLY A 218 -16.82 -4.65 7.12
N ILE A 219 -16.22 -4.13 6.05
CA ILE A 219 -16.63 -2.86 5.45
C ILE A 219 -18.06 -2.97 4.91
N HIS A 220 -18.86 -1.96 5.15
CA HIS A 220 -20.26 -1.88 4.72
C HIS A 220 -20.61 -0.47 4.21
N GLU A 221 -21.81 -0.32 3.67
CA GLU A 221 -22.21 0.91 2.99
C GLU A 221 -22.24 2.16 3.88
N ASP A 222 -22.48 2.01 5.18
CA ASP A 222 -22.55 3.12 6.13
C ASP A 222 -21.17 3.59 6.60
N ASP A 223 -20.09 2.91 6.19
CA ASP A 223 -18.74 3.31 6.56
C ASP A 223 -18.32 4.60 5.86
N LEU A 224 -17.61 5.40 6.62
CA LEU A 224 -16.79 6.50 6.13
C LEU A 224 -15.33 6.10 6.31
N VAL A 225 -14.61 5.96 5.24
CA VAL A 225 -13.21 5.53 5.27
C VAL A 225 -12.26 6.69 5.06
N PHE A 226 -11.15 6.67 5.80
CA PHE A 226 -10.03 7.60 5.60
C PHE A 226 -8.73 6.84 5.53
N SER A 227 -8.01 6.97 4.42
CA SER A 227 -6.70 6.37 4.22
C SER A 227 -5.61 7.44 4.14
N ALA A 228 -4.64 7.36 5.04
CA ALA A 228 -3.43 8.16 4.95
C ALA A 228 -2.44 7.59 3.90
N ALA A 229 -2.57 6.31 3.55
CA ALA A 229 -1.86 5.71 2.42
C ALA A 229 -2.50 6.17 1.11
N LYS A 230 -1.65 6.65 0.18
CA LYS A 230 -2.08 7.27 -1.07
C LYS A 230 -2.63 6.28 -2.08
N LEU A 231 -3.56 6.73 -2.92
CA LEU A 231 -4.25 5.90 -3.93
C LEU A 231 -3.33 5.26 -4.97
N PHE A 232 -2.15 5.82 -5.22
CA PHE A 232 -1.17 5.23 -6.12
C PHE A 232 -0.43 4.01 -5.55
N PHE A 233 -0.58 3.71 -4.26
CA PHE A 233 -0.08 2.47 -3.64
C PHE A 233 -1.17 1.39 -3.64
N ALA A 234 -0.78 0.13 -3.78
CA ALA A 234 -1.69 -1.01 -3.70
C ALA A 234 -2.55 -0.97 -2.42
N TYR A 235 -1.94 -0.69 -1.27
CA TYR A 235 -2.63 -0.53 0.01
C TYR A 235 -3.65 0.60 -0.01
N GLY A 236 -3.26 1.81 -0.42
CA GLY A 236 -4.16 2.96 -0.50
C GLY A 236 -5.25 2.80 -1.57
N LEU A 237 -4.95 2.14 -2.69
CA LEU A 237 -5.90 1.86 -3.76
C LEU A 237 -7.06 0.97 -3.27
N GLY A 238 -6.75 -0.09 -2.53
CA GLY A 238 -7.77 -0.91 -1.89
C GLY A 238 -8.60 -0.13 -0.89
N ASN A 239 -7.91 0.53 0.05
CA ASN A 239 -8.52 1.25 1.17
C ASN A 239 -9.45 2.40 0.73
N GLY A 240 -8.99 3.21 -0.23
CA GLY A 240 -9.68 4.45 -0.62
C GLY A 240 -10.49 4.36 -1.91
N LEU A 241 -10.35 3.26 -2.68
CA LEU A 241 -11.09 3.11 -3.93
C LEU A 241 -11.84 1.78 -3.98
N THR A 242 -11.13 0.65 -4.01
CA THR A 242 -11.76 -0.63 -4.33
C THR A 242 -12.75 -1.08 -3.25
N PHE A 243 -12.36 -1.03 -1.98
CA PHE A 243 -13.19 -1.52 -0.88
C PHE A 243 -14.44 -0.66 -0.67
N PRO A 244 -14.33 0.69 -0.53
CA PRO A 244 -15.52 1.51 -0.37
C PRO A 244 -16.47 1.41 -1.57
N LEU A 245 -15.97 1.42 -2.81
CA LEU A 245 -16.81 1.29 -3.99
C LEU A 245 -17.49 -0.08 -4.09
N SER A 246 -16.90 -1.14 -3.57
CA SER A 246 -17.49 -2.49 -3.59
C SER A 246 -18.76 -2.61 -2.73
N VAL A 247 -18.93 -1.75 -1.73
CA VAL A 247 -20.05 -1.78 -0.79
C VAL A 247 -20.93 -0.52 -0.82
N GLY A 248 -20.49 0.55 -1.45
CA GLY A 248 -21.20 1.83 -1.46
C GLY A 248 -20.85 2.74 -0.27
N ALA A 249 -19.69 2.57 0.35
CA ALA A 249 -19.18 3.43 1.41
C ALA A 249 -18.66 4.78 0.89
N THR A 250 -18.40 5.73 1.78
CA THR A 250 -17.84 7.05 1.46
C THR A 250 -16.35 7.09 1.79
N THR A 251 -15.54 7.75 0.95
CA THR A 251 -14.10 7.92 1.15
C THR A 251 -13.74 9.39 1.34
N VAL A 252 -12.95 9.69 2.37
CA VAL A 252 -12.26 10.98 2.53
C VAL A 252 -10.89 10.89 1.88
N LEU A 253 -10.63 11.78 0.92
CA LEU A 253 -9.34 11.92 0.24
C LEU A 253 -8.50 13.02 0.90
N MET A 254 -7.19 12.90 0.82
CA MET A 254 -6.24 13.86 1.36
C MET A 254 -5.11 14.07 0.35
N ALA A 255 -5.08 15.23 -0.31
CA ALA A 255 -4.08 15.53 -1.34
C ALA A 255 -2.68 15.72 -0.75
N GLU A 256 -2.56 16.41 0.40
CA GLU A 256 -1.29 16.72 1.05
C GLU A 256 -0.67 15.49 1.76
N ARG A 257 0.56 15.69 2.26
CA ARG A 257 1.26 14.68 3.07
C ARG A 257 0.54 14.42 4.39
N PRO A 258 0.48 13.16 4.86
CA PRO A 258 -0.16 12.81 6.13
C PRO A 258 0.71 13.21 7.33
N THR A 259 0.66 14.49 7.71
CA THR A 259 1.21 14.99 8.98
C THR A 259 0.23 14.72 10.12
N PRO A 260 0.68 14.65 11.39
CA PRO A 260 -0.23 14.50 12.52
C PRO A 260 -1.37 15.53 12.53
N GLN A 261 -1.06 16.81 12.27
CA GLN A 261 -2.06 17.88 12.24
C GLN A 261 -3.12 17.64 11.16
N ALA A 262 -2.67 17.35 9.92
CA ALA A 262 -3.58 17.12 8.79
C ALA A 262 -4.46 15.88 8.99
N VAL A 263 -3.91 14.82 9.60
CA VAL A 263 -4.66 13.60 9.93
C VAL A 263 -5.68 13.87 11.04
N PHE A 264 -5.28 14.52 12.14
CA PHE A 264 -6.21 14.84 13.23
C PHE A 264 -7.31 15.80 12.79
N GLN A 265 -7.01 16.76 11.91
CA GLN A 265 -8.03 17.62 11.34
C GLN A 265 -9.11 16.79 10.65
N ARG A 266 -8.75 15.87 9.76
CA ARG A 266 -9.71 15.03 9.03
C ARG A 266 -10.45 14.05 9.93
N LEU A 267 -9.77 13.49 10.93
CA LEU A 267 -10.42 12.63 11.93
C LEU A 267 -11.50 13.38 12.72
N ARG A 268 -11.26 14.64 13.10
CA ARG A 268 -12.25 15.48 13.81
C ARG A 268 -13.37 15.96 12.89
N GLU A 269 -13.03 16.41 11.70
CA GLU A 269 -13.96 17.03 10.75
C GLU A 269 -14.91 16.01 10.14
N HIS A 270 -14.38 14.90 9.66
CA HIS A 270 -15.15 13.90 8.91
C HIS A 270 -15.59 12.71 9.76
N ARG A 271 -14.94 12.45 10.90
CA ARG A 271 -15.31 11.38 11.85
C ARG A 271 -15.40 9.99 11.18
N PRO A 272 -14.33 9.52 10.52
CA PRO A 272 -14.36 8.24 9.82
C PRO A 272 -14.60 7.06 10.76
N THR A 273 -15.19 5.99 10.23
CA THR A 273 -15.41 4.72 10.94
C THR A 273 -14.23 3.78 10.79
N ILE A 274 -13.46 3.90 9.68
CA ILE A 274 -12.26 3.10 9.41
C ILE A 274 -11.11 4.04 9.07
N PHE A 275 -9.98 3.85 9.75
CA PHE A 275 -8.74 4.60 9.49
C PHE A 275 -7.61 3.66 9.06
N TYR A 276 -6.99 3.97 7.92
CA TYR A 276 -5.87 3.23 7.39
C TYR A 276 -4.59 4.05 7.52
N GLY A 277 -3.65 3.56 8.32
CA GLY A 277 -2.35 4.19 8.53
C GLY A 277 -1.19 3.26 8.20
N VAL A 278 0.02 3.75 8.52
CA VAL A 278 1.26 2.99 8.47
C VAL A 278 1.97 3.12 9.81
N PRO A 279 2.87 2.19 10.21
CA PRO A 279 3.50 2.21 11.54
C PRO A 279 4.15 3.53 11.91
N THR A 280 4.89 4.14 10.97
CA THR A 280 5.57 5.43 11.19
C THR A 280 4.59 6.57 11.44
N LEU A 281 3.42 6.57 10.79
CA LEU A 281 2.37 7.54 11.04
C LEU A 281 1.74 7.34 12.42
N TYR A 282 1.40 6.10 12.81
CA TYR A 282 0.88 5.83 14.15
C TYR A 282 1.84 6.27 15.25
N ALA A 283 3.14 6.03 15.08
CA ALA A 283 4.17 6.52 15.99
C ALA A 283 4.18 8.05 16.10
N ALA A 284 4.10 8.75 14.95
CA ALA A 284 4.07 10.21 14.91
C ALA A 284 2.79 10.79 15.53
N LEU A 285 1.63 10.15 15.29
CA LEU A 285 0.36 10.54 15.91
C LEU A 285 0.44 10.39 17.44
N LEU A 286 0.92 9.27 17.97
CA LEU A 286 1.09 9.01 19.40
C LEU A 286 2.09 9.97 20.07
N ALA A 287 3.09 10.45 19.35
CA ALA A 287 4.08 11.40 19.85
C ALA A 287 3.63 12.88 19.76
N SER A 288 2.51 13.14 19.08
CA SER A 288 2.00 14.50 18.89
C SER A 288 1.41 15.07 20.18
N PRO A 289 1.67 16.34 20.52
CA PRO A 289 1.02 16.99 21.65
C PRO A 289 -0.51 17.12 21.45
N ASP A 290 -0.97 17.10 20.20
CA ASP A 290 -2.39 17.18 19.82
C ASP A 290 -3.07 15.81 19.75
N MET A 291 -2.42 14.75 20.31
CA MET A 291 -2.96 13.40 20.30
C MET A 291 -4.38 13.36 20.87
N LEU A 292 -5.28 12.74 20.14
CA LEU A 292 -6.68 12.61 20.48
C LEU A 292 -6.87 11.65 21.67
N LYS A 293 -7.88 11.91 22.47
CA LYS A 293 -8.25 11.09 23.61
C LYS A 293 -9.44 10.19 23.29
N ARG A 294 -9.61 9.16 24.09
CA ARG A 294 -10.76 8.27 23.98
C ARG A 294 -12.06 9.06 24.06
N GLY A 295 -12.95 8.85 23.10
CA GLY A 295 -14.22 9.58 22.97
C GLY A 295 -14.17 10.86 22.13
N GLU A 296 -12.99 11.37 21.80
CA GLU A 296 -12.85 12.54 20.89
C GLU A 296 -12.97 12.15 19.41
N ILE A 297 -12.79 10.88 19.08
CA ILE A 297 -12.97 10.31 17.73
C ILE A 297 -14.07 9.24 17.79
N PRO A 298 -15.31 9.59 17.78
CA PRO A 298 -16.36 8.64 17.44
C PRO A 298 -16.72 8.80 15.96
N PRO A 299 -17.09 7.74 15.28
CA PRO A 299 -17.29 6.36 15.70
C PRO A 299 -16.21 5.41 15.11
N LEU A 300 -14.92 5.75 15.24
CA LEU A 300 -13.82 4.92 14.71
C LEU A 300 -13.90 3.51 15.29
N ARG A 301 -14.14 2.50 14.44
CA ARG A 301 -14.33 1.11 14.83
C ARG A 301 -13.16 0.19 14.49
N VAL A 302 -12.39 0.53 13.44
CA VAL A 302 -11.26 -0.26 12.98
C VAL A 302 -10.15 0.68 12.53
N CYS A 303 -8.93 0.36 12.95
CA CYS A 303 -7.70 0.90 12.36
C CYS A 303 -6.92 -0.23 11.71
N THR A 304 -6.21 0.06 10.62
CA THR A 304 -5.31 -0.92 10.00
C THR A 304 -3.91 -0.35 9.83
N SER A 305 -2.93 -1.23 9.82
CA SER A 305 -1.53 -0.91 9.55
C SER A 305 -0.96 -1.90 8.55
N ALA A 306 -0.23 -1.40 7.58
CA ALA A 306 0.51 -2.21 6.62
C ALA A 306 1.71 -1.44 6.03
N GLY A 307 2.49 -2.13 5.20
CA GLY A 307 3.65 -1.55 4.52
C GLY A 307 4.98 -1.77 5.25
N GLU A 308 4.94 -1.85 6.57
CA GLU A 308 6.01 -2.25 7.47
C GLU A 308 5.37 -3.05 8.61
N ALA A 309 6.16 -3.84 9.36
CA ALA A 309 5.63 -4.51 10.54
C ALA A 309 5.34 -3.50 11.66
N LEU A 310 4.18 -3.60 12.29
CA LEU A 310 3.78 -2.73 13.37
C LEU A 310 4.51 -3.13 14.67
N PRO A 311 5.32 -2.24 15.28
CA PRO A 311 5.87 -2.50 16.60
C PRO A 311 4.76 -2.72 17.63
N ALA A 312 4.87 -3.79 18.41
CA ALA A 312 3.83 -4.18 19.37
C ALA A 312 3.50 -3.08 20.39
N ASP A 313 4.49 -2.27 20.78
CA ASP A 313 4.30 -1.14 21.70
C ASP A 313 3.40 -0.05 21.09
N ILE A 314 3.57 0.27 19.82
CA ILE A 314 2.74 1.26 19.12
C ILE A 314 1.27 0.80 19.10
N GLY A 315 1.04 -0.48 18.75
CA GLY A 315 -0.31 -1.06 18.74
C GLY A 315 -0.99 -1.00 20.11
N ARG A 316 -0.27 -1.44 21.17
CA ARG A 316 -0.78 -1.39 22.55
C ARG A 316 -1.13 0.03 22.99
N ARG A 317 -0.19 0.97 22.85
CA ARG A 317 -0.38 2.37 23.25
C ARG A 317 -1.54 3.03 22.48
N TRP A 318 -1.70 2.73 21.20
CA TRP A 318 -2.83 3.22 20.41
C TRP A 318 -4.16 2.71 20.98
N THR A 319 -4.24 1.39 21.23
CA THR A 319 -5.45 0.78 21.79
C THR A 319 -5.77 1.31 23.19
N GLU A 320 -4.77 1.49 24.06
CA GLU A 320 -4.94 2.07 25.39
C GLU A 320 -5.47 3.52 25.31
N THR A 321 -4.91 4.32 24.39
CA THR A 321 -5.25 5.74 24.24
C THR A 321 -6.63 5.96 23.66
N LEU A 322 -7.00 5.23 22.59
CA LEU A 322 -8.23 5.46 21.83
C LEU A 322 -9.32 4.41 22.01
N GLY A 323 -8.95 3.24 22.52
CA GLY A 323 -9.88 2.12 22.69
C GLY A 323 -10.21 1.36 21.40
N VAL A 324 -9.41 1.55 20.34
CA VAL A 324 -9.58 0.92 19.02
C VAL A 324 -8.33 0.14 18.65
N GLU A 325 -8.50 -1.12 18.24
CA GLU A 325 -7.38 -1.97 17.81
C GLU A 325 -6.82 -1.55 16.45
N ILE A 326 -5.51 -1.78 16.24
CA ILE A 326 -4.89 -1.71 14.92
C ILE A 326 -4.72 -3.14 14.38
N LEU A 327 -5.35 -3.42 13.27
CA LEU A 327 -5.15 -4.67 12.54
C LEU A 327 -3.88 -4.54 11.70
N ASP A 328 -2.76 -5.07 12.22
CA ASP A 328 -1.54 -5.16 11.42
C ASP A 328 -1.67 -6.27 10.39
N GLY A 329 -1.20 -5.98 9.16
CA GLY A 329 -1.26 -6.92 8.05
C GLY A 329 -0.10 -6.73 7.08
N ILE A 330 0.28 -7.78 6.37
CA ILE A 330 1.18 -7.71 5.24
C ILE A 330 0.45 -7.89 3.93
N GLY A 331 0.76 -7.00 3.00
CA GLY A 331 0.42 -7.10 1.60
C GLY A 331 1.61 -6.74 0.74
N SER A 332 1.47 -6.90 -0.54
CA SER A 332 2.49 -6.49 -1.50
C SER A 332 1.83 -5.97 -2.78
N THR A 333 2.60 -5.25 -3.58
CA THR A 333 2.14 -4.83 -4.90
C THR A 333 1.83 -6.04 -5.78
N GLU A 334 2.61 -7.11 -5.64
CA GLU A 334 2.47 -8.37 -6.38
C GLU A 334 1.16 -9.13 -6.06
N MET A 335 0.66 -8.99 -4.82
CA MET A 335 -0.62 -9.58 -4.38
C MET A 335 -1.76 -8.56 -4.35
N LEU A 336 -1.51 -7.34 -4.81
CA LEU A 336 -2.39 -6.17 -4.84
C LEU A 336 -2.77 -5.63 -3.46
N HIS A 337 -3.02 -6.46 -2.47
CA HIS A 337 -3.40 -6.01 -1.12
C HIS A 337 -2.93 -7.00 -0.06
N ILE A 338 -3.51 -6.90 1.14
CA ILE A 338 -3.19 -7.70 2.32
C ILE A 338 -3.64 -9.16 2.13
N PHE A 339 -2.75 -10.10 2.45
CA PHE A 339 -2.97 -11.55 2.41
C PHE A 339 -2.71 -12.26 3.76
N LEU A 340 -2.04 -11.59 4.72
CA LEU A 340 -1.99 -11.95 6.13
C LEU A 340 -2.47 -10.77 6.96
N SER A 341 -3.31 -10.98 7.96
CA SER A 341 -3.87 -9.91 8.79
C SER A 341 -4.27 -10.38 10.19
N ASN A 342 -4.10 -9.51 11.16
CA ASN A 342 -4.87 -9.59 12.40
C ASN A 342 -6.36 -9.38 12.10
N ARG A 343 -7.23 -9.82 13.01
CA ARG A 343 -8.68 -9.74 12.89
C ARG A 343 -9.28 -8.97 14.07
N PRO A 344 -10.42 -8.28 13.89
CA PRO A 344 -11.09 -7.61 15.00
C PRO A 344 -11.37 -8.56 16.17
N GLY A 345 -10.99 -8.15 17.39
CA GLY A 345 -11.17 -8.96 18.60
C GLY A 345 -10.19 -10.12 18.79
N GLU A 346 -9.30 -10.39 17.80
CA GLU A 346 -8.26 -11.43 17.84
C GLU A 346 -6.86 -10.85 17.60
N VAL A 347 -6.66 -9.56 17.87
CA VAL A 347 -5.38 -8.88 17.59
C VAL A 347 -4.28 -9.39 18.50
N ARG A 348 -3.16 -9.79 17.89
CA ARG A 348 -1.93 -10.15 18.59
C ARG A 348 -0.79 -9.26 18.12
N TYR A 349 -0.54 -8.19 18.85
CA TYR A 349 0.54 -7.27 18.53
C TYR A 349 1.92 -7.95 18.55
N GLY A 350 2.75 -7.63 17.56
CA GLY A 350 4.03 -8.31 17.29
C GLY A 350 3.91 -9.46 16.29
N THR A 351 2.70 -9.74 15.80
CA THR A 351 2.44 -10.66 14.69
C THR A 351 1.68 -9.95 13.58
N THR A 352 1.77 -10.49 12.37
CA THR A 352 0.99 -10.04 11.21
C THR A 352 -0.39 -10.74 11.11
N GLY A 353 -0.77 -11.50 12.16
CA GLY A 353 -2.03 -12.23 12.20
C GLY A 353 -1.99 -13.57 11.45
N LYS A 354 -3.09 -13.92 10.79
CA LYS A 354 -3.33 -15.19 10.09
C LYS A 354 -3.62 -14.95 8.61
N ALA A 355 -3.60 -16.02 7.82
CA ALA A 355 -3.97 -15.96 6.41
C ALA A 355 -5.37 -15.35 6.21
N VAL A 356 -5.47 -14.43 5.27
CA VAL A 356 -6.77 -13.93 4.79
C VAL A 356 -7.48 -15.08 4.08
N PRO A 357 -8.77 -15.33 4.35
CA PRO A 357 -9.51 -16.40 3.68
C PRO A 357 -9.39 -16.31 2.16
N GLY A 358 -9.06 -17.42 1.51
CA GLY A 358 -8.83 -17.49 0.06
C GLY A 358 -7.37 -17.32 -0.38
N TYR A 359 -6.46 -17.02 0.57
CA TYR A 359 -5.02 -17.05 0.32
C TYR A 359 -4.37 -18.26 0.98
N GLY A 360 -3.60 -19.00 0.21
CA GLY A 360 -2.70 -20.03 0.71
C GLY A 360 -1.36 -19.42 1.12
N ILE A 361 -0.83 -19.84 2.26
CA ILE A 361 0.45 -19.38 2.78
C ILE A 361 1.35 -20.58 3.04
N ARG A 362 2.62 -20.48 2.69
CA ARG A 362 3.65 -21.45 3.09
C ARG A 362 4.98 -20.77 3.37
N LEU A 363 5.76 -21.37 4.25
CA LEU A 363 7.12 -20.94 4.56
C LEU A 363 8.09 -21.98 4.01
N ILE A 364 9.06 -21.53 3.20
CA ILE A 364 10.02 -22.40 2.50
C ILE A 364 11.42 -22.19 3.06
N GLY A 365 12.07 -23.30 3.40
CA GLY A 365 13.45 -23.32 3.88
C GLY A 365 14.49 -23.09 2.77
N GLU A 366 15.77 -23.07 3.15
CA GLU A 366 16.89 -22.95 2.20
C GLU A 366 17.02 -24.17 1.26
N ASP A 367 16.55 -25.33 1.70
CA ASP A 367 16.54 -26.58 0.94
C ASP A 367 15.38 -26.65 -0.08
N GLY A 368 14.51 -25.62 -0.11
CA GLY A 368 13.34 -25.56 -0.99
C GLY A 368 12.11 -26.31 -0.48
N ASN A 369 12.17 -26.89 0.72
CA ASN A 369 11.05 -27.60 1.33
C ASN A 369 10.28 -26.70 2.31
N PRO A 370 8.98 -26.99 2.57
CA PRO A 370 8.24 -26.33 3.64
C PRO A 370 8.89 -26.55 5.01
N VAL A 371 8.98 -25.49 5.82
CA VAL A 371 9.47 -25.58 7.20
C VAL A 371 8.31 -25.85 8.18
N PRO A 372 8.56 -26.57 9.29
CA PRO A 372 7.55 -26.77 10.33
C PRO A 372 7.29 -25.45 11.11
N PRO A 373 6.14 -25.37 11.83
CA PRO A 373 5.88 -24.25 12.73
C PRO A 373 7.02 -24.05 13.73
N GLY A 374 7.36 -22.79 13.97
CA GLY A 374 8.46 -22.35 14.84
C GLY A 374 9.80 -22.15 14.12
N GLU A 375 9.91 -22.54 12.86
CA GLU A 375 11.12 -22.32 12.05
C GLU A 375 10.97 -21.15 11.08
N ILE A 376 12.11 -20.52 10.76
CA ILE A 376 12.14 -19.38 9.82
C ILE A 376 12.11 -19.90 8.37
N GLY A 377 11.13 -19.44 7.59
CA GLY A 377 11.05 -19.73 6.17
C GLY A 377 10.79 -18.49 5.32
N GLU A 378 11.04 -18.61 4.01
CA GLU A 378 10.65 -17.61 3.03
C GLU A 378 9.15 -17.69 2.77
N LEU A 379 8.47 -16.57 2.91
CA LEU A 379 7.03 -16.47 2.73
C LEU A 379 6.66 -16.56 1.24
N GLN A 380 5.82 -17.51 0.90
CA GLN A 380 5.20 -17.66 -0.41
C GLN A 380 3.69 -17.67 -0.28
N ILE A 381 3.03 -17.02 -1.24
CA ILE A 381 1.59 -16.76 -1.24
C ILE A 381 0.96 -17.35 -2.50
N ASN A 382 -0.15 -18.05 -2.34
CA ASN A 382 -1.07 -18.42 -3.41
C ASN A 382 -2.37 -17.63 -3.20
N GLY A 383 -2.88 -16.97 -4.25
CA GLY A 383 -4.12 -16.23 -4.11
C GLY A 383 -4.59 -15.60 -5.42
N PRO A 384 -5.89 -15.30 -5.52
CA PRO A 384 -6.54 -14.93 -6.78
C PRO A 384 -6.21 -13.52 -7.27
N SER A 385 -5.53 -12.70 -6.47
CA SER A 385 -5.10 -11.33 -6.84
C SER A 385 -3.62 -11.24 -7.22
N ALA A 386 -2.93 -12.37 -7.35
CA ALA A 386 -1.53 -12.42 -7.74
C ALA A 386 -1.32 -11.77 -9.11
N ALA A 387 -0.38 -10.82 -9.20
CA ALA A 387 -0.02 -10.18 -10.46
C ALA A 387 0.52 -11.21 -11.46
N VAL A 388 0.30 -10.94 -12.76
CA VAL A 388 0.70 -11.88 -13.81
C VAL A 388 2.18 -11.79 -14.15
N MET A 389 2.78 -10.60 -14.03
CA MET A 389 4.20 -10.38 -14.35
C MET A 389 4.69 -9.02 -13.90
N TYR A 390 6.00 -8.86 -13.90
CA TYR A 390 6.64 -7.56 -14.02
C TYR A 390 6.82 -7.20 -15.51
N TRP A 391 6.34 -6.03 -15.88
CA TRP A 391 6.48 -5.54 -17.25
C TRP A 391 7.95 -5.47 -17.66
N ASN A 392 8.26 -5.90 -18.89
CA ASN A 392 9.62 -5.92 -19.46
C ASN A 392 10.70 -6.59 -18.58
N SER A 393 10.34 -7.45 -17.63
CA SER A 393 11.27 -8.04 -16.69
C SER A 393 11.05 -9.55 -16.54
N ARG A 394 11.29 -10.30 -17.64
CA ARG A 394 11.00 -11.75 -17.71
C ARG A 394 11.70 -12.57 -16.64
N GLU A 395 12.98 -12.31 -16.38
CA GLU A 395 13.75 -13.07 -15.39
C GLU A 395 13.21 -12.86 -13.99
N LYS A 396 12.99 -11.60 -13.59
CA LYS A 396 12.40 -11.28 -12.28
C LYS A 396 10.99 -11.84 -12.15
N SER A 397 10.18 -11.78 -13.21
CA SER A 397 8.81 -12.36 -13.21
C SER A 397 8.86 -13.86 -12.91
N ARG A 398 9.71 -14.61 -13.59
CA ARG A 398 9.86 -16.06 -13.38
C ARG A 398 10.42 -16.42 -12.00
N HIS A 399 11.26 -15.55 -11.43
CA HIS A 399 11.77 -15.73 -10.08
C HIS A 399 10.73 -15.45 -9.01
N THR A 400 9.82 -14.50 -9.24
CA THR A 400 8.81 -14.08 -8.27
C THR A 400 7.51 -14.90 -8.41
N PHE A 401 6.99 -15.04 -9.64
CA PHE A 401 5.73 -15.74 -9.94
C PHE A 401 6.04 -17.18 -10.40
N MET A 402 5.93 -18.13 -9.47
CA MET A 402 6.32 -19.54 -9.68
C MET A 402 5.08 -20.42 -9.74
N GLY A 403 4.43 -20.51 -10.91
CA GLY A 403 3.13 -21.19 -11.05
C GLY A 403 2.08 -20.48 -10.19
N ASP A 404 1.45 -21.21 -9.27
CA ASP A 404 0.42 -20.67 -8.39
C ASP A 404 0.96 -19.88 -7.20
N TRP A 405 2.28 -19.85 -7.01
CA TRP A 405 2.91 -19.27 -5.84
C TRP A 405 3.71 -18.01 -6.17
N THR A 406 3.52 -16.97 -5.38
CA THR A 406 4.27 -15.72 -5.44
C THR A 406 5.26 -15.65 -4.27
N ARG A 407 6.54 -15.42 -4.56
CA ARG A 407 7.58 -15.17 -3.56
C ARG A 407 7.51 -13.74 -3.06
N SER A 408 7.40 -13.54 -1.74
CA SER A 408 7.36 -12.20 -1.17
C SER A 408 8.76 -11.58 -0.99
N GLY A 409 9.78 -12.41 -0.78
CA GLY A 409 11.10 -12.01 -0.35
C GLY A 409 11.16 -11.61 1.13
N ASP A 410 10.17 -12.00 1.91
CA ASP A 410 10.09 -11.80 3.36
C ASP A 410 10.31 -13.14 4.09
N LYS A 411 10.92 -13.08 5.26
CA LYS A 411 11.08 -14.23 6.16
C LYS A 411 10.09 -14.13 7.32
N TYR A 412 9.47 -15.26 7.62
CA TYR A 412 8.45 -15.39 8.66
C TYR A 412 8.67 -16.64 9.50
N ILE A 413 8.06 -16.65 10.68
CA ILE A 413 7.82 -17.83 11.51
C ILE A 413 6.31 -17.99 11.64
N GLU A 414 5.81 -19.21 11.48
CA GLU A 414 4.44 -19.57 11.82
C GLU A 414 4.41 -20.18 13.21
N SER A 415 3.55 -19.69 14.09
CA SER A 415 3.30 -20.29 15.39
C SER A 415 2.38 -21.50 15.27
N THR A 416 2.38 -22.38 16.27
CA THR A 416 1.53 -23.60 16.29
C THR A 416 0.03 -23.33 16.24
N ASP A 417 -0.40 -22.11 16.56
CA ASP A 417 -1.79 -21.64 16.48
C ASP A 417 -2.09 -20.80 15.23
N GLY A 418 -1.18 -20.81 14.25
CA GLY A 418 -1.35 -20.24 12.91
C GLY A 418 -1.16 -18.71 12.81
N TYR A 419 -0.51 -18.07 13.81
CA TYR A 419 -0.11 -16.68 13.67
C TYR A 419 1.27 -16.58 13.03
N PHE A 420 1.44 -15.58 12.15
CA PHE A 420 2.67 -15.32 11.44
C PHE A 420 3.41 -14.13 12.04
N GLN A 421 4.69 -14.32 12.35
CA GLN A 421 5.57 -13.28 12.87
C GLN A 421 6.63 -12.92 11.84
N TYR A 422 6.72 -11.63 11.53
CA TYR A 422 7.71 -11.10 10.61
C TYR A 422 9.11 -11.17 11.19
N CYS A 423 10.06 -11.70 10.41
CA CYS A 423 11.46 -11.82 10.80
C CYS A 423 12.39 -10.84 10.06
N GLY A 424 11.96 -10.31 8.91
CA GLY A 424 12.74 -9.40 8.09
C GLY A 424 12.66 -9.73 6.59
N ARG A 425 13.32 -8.90 5.79
CA ARG A 425 13.54 -9.19 4.37
C ARG A 425 14.60 -10.29 4.22
N SER A 426 14.44 -11.13 3.23
CA SER A 426 15.45 -12.17 2.93
C SER A 426 16.85 -11.58 2.75
N ASP A 427 16.93 -10.38 2.13
CA ASP A 427 18.17 -9.64 1.88
C ASP A 427 18.74 -8.94 3.13
N ASP A 428 17.92 -8.72 4.17
CA ASP A 428 18.26 -7.98 5.39
C ASP A 428 18.56 -8.91 6.57
N MET A 429 18.18 -10.18 6.49
CA MET A 429 18.45 -11.15 7.57
C MET A 429 19.96 -11.30 7.81
N LEU A 430 20.35 -11.22 9.08
CA LEU A 430 21.73 -11.48 9.48
C LEU A 430 21.93 -12.98 9.71
N LYS A 431 23.11 -13.49 9.37
CA LYS A 431 23.52 -14.86 9.70
C LYS A 431 24.71 -14.81 10.64
N VAL A 432 24.45 -14.90 11.96
CA VAL A 432 25.43 -14.76 13.03
C VAL A 432 25.82 -16.15 13.54
N GLY A 433 27.05 -16.58 13.26
CA GLY A 433 27.50 -17.93 13.64
C GLY A 433 26.63 -19.04 13.04
N GLY A 434 26.11 -18.84 11.84
CA GLY A 434 25.22 -19.79 11.16
C GLY A 434 23.73 -19.70 11.55
N ILE A 435 23.39 -18.88 12.53
CA ILE A 435 22.01 -18.72 13.03
C ILE A 435 21.40 -17.45 12.45
N TYR A 436 20.16 -17.52 11.97
CA TYR A 436 19.44 -16.34 11.54
C TYR A 436 19.10 -15.40 12.68
N VAL A 437 19.38 -14.12 12.50
CA VAL A 437 19.00 -13.03 13.39
C VAL A 437 18.13 -12.04 12.62
N SER A 438 16.94 -11.82 13.12
CA SER A 438 16.03 -10.81 12.59
C SER A 438 16.50 -9.42 13.03
N PRO A 439 16.83 -8.51 12.08
CA PRO A 439 17.05 -7.10 12.41
C PRO A 439 15.87 -6.51 13.18
N PHE A 440 14.66 -6.84 12.74
CA PHE A 440 13.41 -6.31 13.28
C PHE A 440 13.20 -6.71 14.77
N GLU A 441 13.58 -7.94 15.14
CA GLU A 441 13.50 -8.40 16.54
C GLU A 441 14.42 -7.57 17.44
N VAL A 442 15.63 -7.28 16.97
CA VAL A 442 16.60 -6.47 17.72
C VAL A 442 16.17 -5.01 17.79
N GLU A 443 15.68 -4.46 16.68
CA GLU A 443 15.11 -3.11 16.61
C GLU A 443 13.92 -2.98 17.57
N GLY A 444 13.02 -3.97 17.58
CA GLY A 444 11.88 -4.02 18.49
C GLY A 444 12.31 -4.02 19.96
N ALA A 445 13.33 -4.78 20.32
CA ALA A 445 13.89 -4.76 21.68
C ALA A 445 14.48 -3.39 22.04
N LEU A 446 15.23 -2.76 21.14
CA LEU A 446 15.79 -1.42 21.34
C LEU A 446 14.69 -0.37 21.55
N MET A 447 13.64 -0.40 20.74
CA MET A 447 12.53 0.57 20.79
C MET A 447 11.68 0.46 22.07
N THR A 448 11.79 -0.61 22.85
CA THR A 448 11.15 -0.69 24.17
C THR A 448 11.88 0.12 25.24
N HIS A 449 13.07 0.65 24.97
CA HIS A 449 13.80 1.50 25.90
C HIS A 449 13.28 2.95 25.83
N GLU A 450 13.09 3.59 26.98
CA GLU A 450 12.48 4.93 27.08
C GLU A 450 13.20 6.03 26.28
N SER A 451 14.51 5.91 26.09
CA SER A 451 15.35 6.87 25.37
C SER A 451 15.31 6.73 23.84
N VAL A 452 14.78 5.62 23.30
CA VAL A 452 14.85 5.31 21.86
C VAL A 452 13.59 5.77 21.16
N LEU A 453 13.76 6.50 20.06
CA LEU A 453 12.69 6.90 19.13
C LEU A 453 12.58 5.90 17.99
N GLU A 454 13.71 5.62 17.31
CA GLU A 454 13.78 4.68 16.18
C GLU A 454 15.11 3.92 16.24
N ALA A 455 15.13 2.72 15.67
CA ALA A 455 16.34 1.93 15.52
C ALA A 455 16.36 1.22 14.17
N ALA A 456 17.56 1.02 13.61
CA ALA A 456 17.80 0.18 12.45
C ALA A 456 19.00 -0.73 12.71
N VAL A 457 18.88 -2.02 12.39
CA VAL A 457 19.93 -3.01 12.57
C VAL A 457 20.36 -3.58 11.24
N VAL A 458 21.66 -3.64 11.02
CA VAL A 458 22.26 -4.18 9.79
C VAL A 458 23.36 -5.18 10.10
N ALA A 459 23.69 -6.01 9.12
CA ALA A 459 24.86 -6.86 9.13
C ALA A 459 26.14 -6.00 9.05
N HIS A 460 27.11 -6.27 9.90
CA HIS A 460 28.43 -5.65 9.87
C HIS A 460 29.49 -6.70 10.17
N ALA A 461 30.57 -6.73 9.37
CA ALA A 461 31.66 -7.67 9.59
C ALA A 461 32.59 -7.15 10.71
N ASP A 462 33.02 -8.03 11.61
CA ASP A 462 34.08 -7.73 12.58
C ASP A 462 35.47 -7.88 11.94
N THR A 463 36.51 -7.71 12.73
CA THR A 463 37.93 -7.82 12.29
C THR A 463 38.30 -9.18 11.72
N ASP A 464 37.52 -10.22 12.05
CA ASP A 464 37.72 -11.60 11.58
C ASP A 464 36.72 -11.93 10.43
N GLU A 465 36.12 -10.89 9.80
CA GLU A 465 35.11 -10.99 8.73
C GLU A 465 33.82 -11.73 9.17
N LEU A 466 33.58 -11.88 10.47
CA LEU A 466 32.38 -12.51 11.00
C LEU A 466 31.23 -11.51 11.10
N ILE A 467 30.08 -11.87 10.57
CA ILE A 467 28.88 -11.04 10.62
C ILE A 467 28.34 -10.94 12.04
N LYS A 468 28.13 -9.69 12.49
CA LYS A 468 27.50 -9.33 13.77
C LYS A 468 26.46 -8.23 13.56
N PRO A 469 25.45 -8.09 14.45
CA PRO A 469 24.51 -6.98 14.37
C PRO A 469 25.19 -5.65 14.73
N LYS A 470 24.94 -4.62 13.90
CA LYS A 470 25.24 -3.22 14.19
C LYS A 470 23.93 -2.43 14.23
N ALA A 471 23.70 -1.69 15.32
CA ALA A 471 22.50 -0.88 15.51
C ALA A 471 22.78 0.60 15.28
N TYR A 472 21.91 1.27 14.52
CA TYR A 472 21.81 2.72 14.41
C TYR A 472 20.57 3.16 15.17
N VAL A 473 20.72 4.13 16.08
CA VAL A 473 19.66 4.53 17.02
C VAL A 473 19.41 6.02 16.94
N VAL A 474 18.16 6.40 16.75
CA VAL A 474 17.67 7.77 16.90
C VAL A 474 17.08 7.91 18.29
N LEU A 475 17.56 8.89 19.04
CA LEU A 475 17.09 9.17 20.40
C LEU A 475 15.86 10.08 20.40
N LYS A 476 15.05 9.98 21.44
CA LYS A 476 13.95 10.92 21.68
C LYS A 476 14.50 12.32 21.98
N ALA A 477 13.68 13.33 21.70
CA ALA A 477 14.03 14.73 21.93
C ALA A 477 14.48 14.98 23.39
N GLY A 478 15.58 15.71 23.54
CA GLY A 478 16.16 16.04 24.86
C GLY A 478 17.12 15.00 25.43
N ILE A 479 17.23 13.82 24.84
CA ILE A 479 18.20 12.78 25.26
C ILE A 479 19.53 13.00 24.52
N GLN A 480 20.63 13.01 25.26
CA GLN A 480 21.96 13.18 24.68
C GLN A 480 22.66 11.83 24.49
N PRO A 481 23.35 11.62 23.35
CA PRO A 481 24.12 10.42 23.11
C PRO A 481 25.30 10.33 24.08
N SER A 482 25.54 9.13 24.62
CA SER A 482 26.70 8.86 25.49
C SER A 482 27.12 7.39 25.39
N ILE A 483 28.38 7.11 25.73
CA ILE A 483 28.89 5.72 25.81
C ILE A 483 28.10 4.92 26.84
N ALA A 484 27.78 5.54 28.00
CA ALA A 484 26.99 4.89 29.04
C ALA A 484 25.59 4.50 28.55
N LEU A 485 24.91 5.36 27.75
CA LEU A 485 23.61 5.04 27.16
C LEU A 485 23.73 3.92 26.12
N ALA A 486 24.79 3.92 25.30
CA ALA A 486 25.02 2.84 24.34
C ALA A 486 25.17 1.47 25.02
N GLU A 487 25.93 1.40 26.12
CA GLU A 487 26.07 0.16 26.88
C GLU A 487 24.78 -0.22 27.61
N ALA A 488 24.02 0.75 28.15
CA ALA A 488 22.70 0.50 28.73
C ALA A 488 21.72 -0.10 27.70
N LEU A 489 21.71 0.40 26.47
CA LEU A 489 20.89 -0.12 25.38
C LEU A 489 21.30 -1.54 24.97
N LYS A 490 22.62 -1.83 24.88
CA LYS A 490 23.10 -3.18 24.63
C LYS A 490 22.69 -4.15 25.74
N GLN A 491 22.80 -3.71 26.99
CA GLN A 491 22.40 -4.51 28.16
C GLN A 491 20.88 -4.76 28.14
N HIS A 492 20.07 -3.75 27.79
CA HIS A 492 18.63 -3.87 27.64
C HIS A 492 18.23 -4.92 26.57
N VAL A 493 18.97 -4.98 25.44
CA VAL A 493 18.76 -6.02 24.43
C VAL A 493 19.17 -7.40 24.98
N LYS A 494 20.30 -7.52 25.72
CA LYS A 494 20.75 -8.80 26.32
C LYS A 494 19.76 -9.39 27.32
N GLU A 495 19.00 -8.54 28.00
CA GLU A 495 17.98 -8.97 28.97
C GLU A 495 16.72 -9.52 28.28
N LYS A 496 16.50 -9.16 27.04
CA LYS A 496 15.30 -9.52 26.27
C LYS A 496 15.53 -10.58 25.21
N LEU A 497 16.75 -10.64 24.67
CA LEU A 497 17.08 -11.52 23.55
C LEU A 497 18.31 -12.38 23.82
N ALA A 498 18.44 -13.45 23.04
CA ALA A 498 19.61 -14.31 23.12
C ALA A 498 20.94 -13.53 22.87
N PRO A 499 22.05 -13.86 23.52
CA PRO A 499 23.30 -13.08 23.47
C PRO A 499 23.86 -12.84 22.06
N TYR A 500 23.70 -13.78 21.14
CA TYR A 500 24.17 -13.65 19.76
C TYR A 500 23.37 -12.63 18.92
N LYS A 501 22.18 -12.21 19.37
CA LYS A 501 21.34 -11.18 18.77
C LYS A 501 21.72 -9.77 19.23
N CYS A 502 22.52 -9.63 20.30
CA CYS A 502 22.90 -8.34 20.84
C CYS A 502 23.80 -7.57 19.84
N PRO A 503 23.52 -6.27 19.58
CA PRO A 503 24.36 -5.44 18.74
C PRO A 503 25.81 -5.35 19.30
N ARG A 504 26.79 -5.68 18.44
CA ARG A 504 28.20 -5.49 18.78
C ARG A 504 28.56 -4.01 18.80
N TRP A 505 28.03 -3.27 17.83
CA TRP A 505 28.19 -1.83 17.72
C TRP A 505 26.84 -1.13 17.80
N LEU A 506 26.83 0.04 18.40
CA LEU A 506 25.69 0.92 18.48
C LEU A 506 26.17 2.34 18.17
N GLU A 507 25.49 2.97 17.18
CA GLU A 507 25.80 4.30 16.72
C GLU A 507 24.54 5.17 16.84
N PHE A 508 24.69 6.36 17.43
CA PHE A 508 23.60 7.32 17.50
C PHE A 508 23.62 8.21 16.26
N VAL A 509 22.46 8.34 15.62
CA VAL A 509 22.25 9.15 14.40
C VAL A 509 21.10 10.13 14.61
N ALA A 510 21.15 11.25 13.88
CA ALA A 510 20.09 12.25 13.96
C ALA A 510 18.79 11.74 13.30
N GLU A 511 18.93 11.00 12.20
CA GLU A 511 17.82 10.39 11.47
C GLU A 511 18.28 9.13 10.75
N LEU A 512 17.33 8.22 10.45
CA LEU A 512 17.57 7.03 9.63
C LEU A 512 17.25 7.36 8.17
N PRO A 513 18.04 6.81 7.20
CA PRO A 513 17.73 6.97 5.78
C PRO A 513 16.42 6.25 5.45
N LYS A 514 15.47 6.99 4.88
CA LYS A 514 14.14 6.48 4.54
C LYS A 514 13.81 6.69 3.07
N THR A 515 12.93 5.83 2.54
CA THR A 515 12.28 6.07 1.25
C THR A 515 11.29 7.22 1.37
N ALA A 516 10.79 7.70 0.23
CA ALA A 516 9.68 8.66 0.18
C ALA A 516 8.42 8.17 0.94
N THR A 517 8.30 6.87 1.15
CA THR A 517 7.19 6.22 1.87
C THR A 517 7.45 5.99 3.35
N GLY A 518 8.61 6.42 3.86
CA GLY A 518 9.01 6.26 5.26
C GLY A 518 9.77 4.98 5.59
N LYS A 519 9.92 4.03 4.64
CA LYS A 519 10.63 2.77 4.88
C LYS A 519 12.12 2.98 5.03
N ILE A 520 12.73 2.35 6.04
CA ILE A 520 14.17 2.41 6.31
C ILE A 520 14.96 1.78 5.16
N GLN A 521 15.92 2.52 4.62
CA GLN A 521 16.83 2.07 3.55
C GLN A 521 18.09 1.46 4.17
N ARG A 522 17.99 0.22 4.69
CA ARG A 522 19.11 -0.46 5.38
C ARG A 522 20.37 -0.61 4.51
N PHE A 523 20.23 -0.70 3.20
CA PHE A 523 21.37 -0.77 2.28
C PHE A 523 22.28 0.47 2.33
N LYS A 524 21.78 1.61 2.79
CA LYS A 524 22.58 2.83 3.01
C LYS A 524 23.31 2.86 4.36
N LEU A 525 23.00 1.91 5.23
CA LEU A 525 23.60 1.77 6.56
C LEU A 525 24.64 0.64 6.63
N ARG A 526 24.77 -0.15 5.57
CA ARG A 526 25.74 -1.26 5.42
C ARG A 526 27.13 -0.80 4.99
#